data_c4bb310b38706ae5d2d3b24bdebf8567
#
_entry.id   c4bb310b38706ae5d2d3b24bdebf8567
#
_cell.length_a   1.000
_cell.length_b   1.000
_cell.length_c   1.000
_cell.angle_alpha   90.00
_cell.angle_beta   90.00
_cell.angle_gamma   90.00
#
_symmetry.space_group_name_H-M   'P 1'
#
loop_
_entity.id
_entity.type
_entity.pdbx_description
1 polymer ?
#
loop_
_entity_poly.entity_id
_entity_poly.type
_entity_poly.pdbx_seq_one_letter_code
_entity_poly.pdbx_strand_id
1 'polypeptide(L)'
;MASKFTIHVKSSYEELWRYNIVLVCELCNAKGERIDYLAEESFIAAVGSNLEVPPVDYSVDRTLRIATKEGDYINILVYVVPHTLPSTNDIVKTKPFSLVVKVENDKKESLVNQVFKINQWSGDNITLEKVGVTK
;
A
#
# COMPACT_ATOMS: atom_id res chain seq x y z
N MET A 1 0.95 10.47 -23.14
CA MET A 1 0.06 11.54 -22.68
C MET A 1 0.10 11.64 -21.17
N ALA A 2 0.27 12.85 -20.68
CA ALA A 2 0.36 13.06 -19.23
C ALA A 2 -1.01 12.91 -18.57
N SER A 3 -1.02 12.35 -17.38
CA SER A 3 -2.21 12.16 -16.57
C SER A 3 -1.88 12.40 -15.11
N LYS A 4 -2.92 12.70 -14.34
CA LYS A 4 -2.80 12.72 -12.88
C LYS A 4 -3.25 11.34 -12.38
N PHE A 5 -2.57 10.83 -11.38
CA PHE A 5 -2.86 9.50 -10.85
C PHE A 5 -3.34 9.60 -9.40
N THR A 6 -4.28 8.74 -9.05
CA THR A 6 -4.74 8.59 -7.67
C THR A 6 -4.55 7.12 -7.28
N ILE A 7 -3.87 6.90 -6.17
CA ILE A 7 -3.53 5.57 -5.65
C ILE A 7 -4.25 5.38 -4.34
N HIS A 8 -4.91 4.23 -4.19
CA HIS A 8 -5.55 3.84 -2.92
C HIS A 8 -4.99 2.49 -2.50
N VAL A 9 -4.61 2.39 -1.24
CA VAL A 9 -4.22 1.12 -0.61
C VAL A 9 -5.12 0.92 0.60
N LYS A 10 -5.83 -0.21 0.63
CA LYS A 10 -6.77 -0.48 1.72
C LYS A 10 -6.85 -1.98 2.01
N SER A 11 -7.31 -2.30 3.21
CA SER A 11 -7.57 -3.67 3.62
C SER A 11 -8.73 -3.67 4.61
N SER A 12 -9.53 -4.73 4.56
CA SER A 12 -10.60 -4.96 5.54
C SER A 12 -10.18 -5.92 6.65
N TYR A 13 -8.89 -6.24 6.72
CA TYR A 13 -8.38 -7.16 7.75
C TYR A 13 -8.54 -6.54 9.14
N GLU A 14 -9.20 -7.26 10.03
CA GLU A 14 -9.54 -6.76 11.37
C GLU A 14 -8.31 -6.44 12.23
N GLU A 15 -7.20 -7.16 12.03
CA GLU A 15 -5.98 -6.97 12.80
C GLU A 15 -4.91 -6.20 12.02
N LEU A 16 -5.31 -5.36 11.07
CA LEU A 16 -4.39 -4.53 10.29
C LEU A 16 -3.56 -3.62 11.21
N TRP A 17 -4.05 -3.31 12.40
CA TRP A 17 -3.33 -2.51 13.39
C TRP A 17 -2.00 -3.12 13.84
N ARG A 18 -1.75 -4.40 13.53
CA ARG A 18 -0.48 -5.07 13.85
C ARG A 18 0.63 -4.70 12.86
N TYR A 19 0.31 -3.90 11.85
CA TYR A 19 1.23 -3.60 10.75
C TYR A 19 1.37 -2.10 10.56
N ASN A 20 2.60 -1.69 10.18
CA ASN A 20 2.84 -0.37 9.61
C ASN A 20 2.82 -0.53 8.09
N ILE A 21 2.24 0.42 7.40
CA ILE A 21 2.14 0.36 5.94
C ILE A 21 2.73 1.65 5.38
N VAL A 22 3.59 1.52 4.38
CA VAL A 22 4.20 2.65 3.68
C VAL A 22 3.86 2.54 2.20
N LEU A 23 3.32 3.61 1.64
CA LEU A 23 3.02 3.72 0.22
C LEU A 23 3.94 4.79 -0.37
N VAL A 24 4.71 4.40 -1.39
CA VAL A 24 5.64 5.29 -2.08
C VAL A 24 5.27 5.33 -3.55
N CYS A 25 5.28 6.51 -4.13
CA CYS A 25 4.99 6.72 -5.54
C CYS A 25 6.05 7.61 -6.18
N GLU A 26 6.64 7.12 -7.27
CA GLU A 26 7.48 7.94 -8.15
C GLU A 26 6.65 8.33 -9.36
N LEU A 27 6.60 9.62 -9.67
CA LEU A 27 5.98 10.12 -10.88
C LEU A 27 7.07 10.39 -11.91
N CYS A 28 6.91 9.82 -13.10
CA CYS A 28 7.92 9.88 -14.15
C CYS A 28 7.38 10.48 -15.44
N ASN A 29 8.28 11.04 -16.25
CA ASN A 29 7.93 11.53 -17.58
C ASN A 29 8.21 10.45 -18.64
N ALA A 30 7.92 10.74 -19.91
CA ALA A 30 8.10 9.80 -21.01
C ALA A 30 9.55 9.38 -21.22
N LYS A 31 10.50 10.17 -20.74
CA LYS A 31 11.94 9.87 -20.84
C LYS A 31 12.44 8.98 -19.71
N GLY A 32 11.56 8.63 -18.76
CA GLY A 32 11.95 7.84 -17.60
C GLY A 32 12.53 8.64 -16.45
N GLU A 33 12.47 9.94 -16.52
CA GLU A 33 12.99 10.80 -15.46
C GLU A 33 11.93 10.98 -14.37
N ARG A 34 12.36 10.88 -13.10
CA ARG A 34 11.48 11.11 -11.97
C ARG A 34 11.24 12.61 -11.81
N ILE A 35 9.98 13.02 -11.89
CA ILE A 35 9.59 14.42 -11.75
C ILE A 35 8.92 14.73 -10.41
N ASP A 36 8.53 13.72 -9.66
CA ASP A 36 7.99 13.87 -8.32
C ASP A 36 8.13 12.58 -7.52
N TYR A 37 8.08 12.72 -6.21
CA TYR A 37 8.18 11.61 -5.27
C TYR A 37 7.22 11.87 -4.12
N LEU A 38 6.31 10.94 -3.87
CA LEU A 38 5.27 11.08 -2.85
C LEU A 38 5.26 9.85 -1.96
N ALA A 39 5.00 10.06 -0.69
CA ALA A 39 4.90 8.95 0.26
C ALA A 39 3.82 9.25 1.29
N GLU A 40 3.10 8.19 1.66
CA GLU A 40 2.14 8.21 2.75
C GLU A 40 2.39 6.98 3.61
N GLU A 41 2.16 7.11 4.91
CA GLU A 41 2.33 5.96 5.79
C GLU A 41 1.23 5.86 6.83
N SER A 42 0.96 4.62 7.22
CA SER A 42 0.15 4.30 8.37
C SER A 42 1.11 3.72 9.42
N PHE A 43 1.67 4.61 10.23
CA PHE A 43 2.56 4.22 11.32
C PHE A 43 1.75 4.08 12.59
N ILE A 44 1.77 2.88 13.19
CA ILE A 44 1.02 2.58 14.41
C ILE A 44 1.98 2.41 15.58
N ALA A 45 3.06 1.65 15.40
CA ALA A 45 4.01 1.39 16.47
C ALA A 45 5.37 0.98 15.91
N ALA A 46 6.41 1.10 16.71
CA ALA A 46 7.75 0.65 16.31
C ALA A 46 7.79 -0.87 16.18
N VAL A 47 8.63 -1.36 15.28
CA VAL A 47 8.83 -2.81 15.09
C VAL A 47 9.24 -3.45 16.41
N GLY A 48 8.59 -4.56 16.77
CA GLY A 48 8.83 -5.27 18.02
C GLY A 48 7.98 -4.81 19.19
N SER A 49 7.02 -3.91 18.97
CA SER A 49 6.18 -3.35 20.04
C SER A 49 5.25 -4.36 20.69
N ASN A 50 4.80 -5.38 19.95
CA ASN A 50 3.91 -6.44 20.46
C ASN A 50 2.68 -5.90 21.20
N LEU A 51 1.88 -5.11 20.50
CA LEU A 51 0.64 -4.58 21.05
C LEU A 51 -0.36 -5.71 21.28
N GLU A 52 -1.02 -5.71 22.42
CA GLU A 52 -2.02 -6.74 22.76
C GLU A 52 -3.42 -6.36 22.27
N VAL A 53 -3.66 -5.08 22.08
CA VAL A 53 -4.95 -4.56 21.63
C VAL A 53 -4.73 -3.46 20.60
N PRO A 54 -5.72 -3.19 19.75
CA PRO A 54 -5.58 -2.09 18.78
C PRO A 54 -5.50 -0.74 19.50
N PRO A 55 -4.85 0.25 18.87
CA PRO A 55 -4.82 1.62 19.40
C PRO A 55 -6.24 2.19 19.54
N VAL A 56 -6.39 3.11 20.49
CA VAL A 56 -7.70 3.72 20.82
C VAL A 56 -8.38 4.34 19.61
N ASP A 57 -7.61 4.96 18.72
CA ASP A 57 -8.14 5.67 17.56
C ASP A 57 -8.11 4.83 16.28
N TYR A 58 -7.88 3.53 16.40
CA TYR A 58 -7.75 2.67 15.23
C TYR A 58 -9.10 2.47 14.53
N SER A 59 -9.07 2.55 13.19
CA SER A 59 -10.21 2.22 12.35
C SER A 59 -9.79 1.21 11.29
N VAL A 60 -10.63 0.17 11.08
CA VAL A 60 -10.38 -0.84 10.03
C VAL A 60 -10.56 -0.28 8.62
N ASP A 61 -11.25 0.84 8.50
CA ASP A 61 -11.48 1.48 7.21
C ASP A 61 -10.32 2.37 6.76
N ARG A 62 -9.19 2.27 7.45
CA ARG A 62 -8.02 3.08 7.16
C ARG A 62 -7.52 2.84 5.75
N THR A 63 -7.41 3.91 4.98
CA THR A 63 -6.96 3.87 3.60
C THR A 63 -5.82 4.86 3.41
N LEU A 64 -4.75 4.40 2.75
CA LEU A 64 -3.68 5.30 2.31
C LEU A 64 -4.03 5.79 0.90
N ARG A 65 -3.83 7.07 0.66
CA ARG A 65 -4.17 7.69 -0.61
C ARG A 65 -3.08 8.68 -1.02
N ILE A 66 -2.66 8.59 -2.28
CA ILE A 66 -1.77 9.56 -2.90
C ILE A 66 -2.43 10.08 -4.17
N ALA A 67 -2.40 11.39 -4.37
CA ALA A 67 -2.81 12.02 -5.61
C ALA A 67 -1.61 12.76 -6.19
N THR A 68 -1.29 12.50 -7.46
CA THR A 68 -0.12 13.09 -8.11
C THR A 68 -0.49 14.30 -8.96
N LYS A 69 0.51 15.10 -9.34
CA LYS A 69 0.39 16.05 -10.44
C LYS A 69 0.51 15.29 -11.77
N GLU A 70 0.55 15.97 -12.88
CA GLU A 70 0.60 15.33 -14.19
C GLU A 70 1.97 14.70 -14.47
N GLY A 71 1.93 13.50 -15.03
CA GLY A 71 3.10 12.76 -15.48
C GLY A 71 2.69 11.67 -16.44
N ASP A 72 3.67 10.92 -16.95
CA ASP A 72 3.41 9.90 -17.97
C ASP A 72 3.16 8.53 -17.38
N TYR A 73 3.82 8.21 -16.27
CA TYR A 73 3.59 6.95 -15.56
C TYR A 73 4.05 7.05 -14.11
N ILE A 74 3.69 6.08 -13.31
CA ILE A 74 4.12 5.99 -11.92
C ILE A 74 4.71 4.61 -11.62
N ASN A 75 5.64 4.60 -10.67
CA ASN A 75 6.12 3.38 -10.03
C ASN A 75 5.64 3.41 -8.58
N ILE A 76 5.14 2.29 -8.11
CA ILE A 76 4.54 2.18 -6.79
C ILE A 76 5.28 1.13 -5.97
N LEU A 77 5.57 1.48 -4.71
CA LEU A 77 6.10 0.55 -3.72
C LEU A 77 5.18 0.58 -2.51
N VAL A 78 4.79 -0.59 -2.04
CA VAL A 78 4.02 -0.72 -0.82
C VAL A 78 4.77 -1.67 0.11
N TYR A 79 5.06 -1.19 1.32
CA TYR A 79 5.69 -2.00 2.35
C TYR A 79 4.68 -2.26 3.45
N VAL A 80 4.48 -3.53 3.78
CA VAL A 80 3.64 -3.94 4.91
C VAL A 80 4.56 -4.60 5.92
N VAL A 81 4.77 -3.93 7.05
CA VAL A 81 5.76 -4.33 8.04
C VAL A 81 5.08 -4.66 9.36
N PRO A 82 5.17 -5.91 9.85
CA PRO A 82 4.58 -6.25 11.13
C PRO A 82 5.40 -5.63 12.28
N HIS A 83 4.74 -4.96 13.19
CA HIS A 83 5.35 -4.50 14.45
C HIS A 83 4.89 -5.36 15.63
N THR A 84 3.86 -6.17 15.41
CA THR A 84 3.27 -7.04 16.43
C THR A 84 2.97 -8.37 15.78
N LEU A 85 3.42 -9.46 16.43
CA LEU A 85 3.20 -10.80 15.89
C LEU A 85 1.71 -11.17 15.90
N PRO A 86 1.29 -12.07 14.98
CA PRO A 86 -0.09 -12.57 14.97
C PRO A 86 -0.49 -13.19 16.30
N SER A 87 -1.78 -13.19 16.58
CA SER A 87 -2.32 -13.71 17.83
C SER A 87 -2.18 -15.24 18.00
N THR A 88 -1.96 -15.95 16.90
CA THR A 88 -1.76 -17.39 16.91
C THR A 88 -0.27 -17.74 16.85
N ASN A 89 0.12 -18.82 17.52
CA ASN A 89 1.49 -19.33 17.46
C ASN A 89 1.70 -20.37 16.38
N ASP A 90 0.67 -20.68 15.62
CA ASP A 90 0.72 -21.74 14.60
C ASP A 90 0.86 -21.12 13.21
N ILE A 91 2.10 -21.09 12.70
CA ILE A 91 2.42 -20.54 11.38
C ILE A 91 1.66 -21.27 10.27
N VAL A 92 1.48 -22.57 10.40
CA VAL A 92 0.82 -23.38 9.37
C VAL A 92 -0.66 -23.02 9.23
N LYS A 93 -1.30 -22.64 10.33
CA LYS A 93 -2.73 -22.30 10.34
C LYS A 93 -2.98 -20.82 10.04
N THR A 94 -1.94 -20.01 10.00
CA THR A 94 -2.07 -18.58 9.75
C THR A 94 -2.26 -18.34 8.25
N LYS A 95 -3.37 -17.71 7.88
CA LYS A 95 -3.68 -17.43 6.48
C LYS A 95 -3.27 -16.01 6.10
N PRO A 96 -2.83 -15.79 4.85
CA PRO A 96 -2.56 -14.43 4.39
C PRO A 96 -3.83 -13.58 4.43
N PHE A 97 -3.67 -12.28 4.68
CA PHE A 97 -4.79 -11.36 4.57
C PHE A 97 -4.71 -10.60 3.24
N SER A 98 -5.82 -9.97 2.86
CA SER A 98 -5.90 -9.28 1.57
C SER A 98 -5.61 -7.80 1.73
N LEU A 99 -4.81 -7.27 0.81
CA LEU A 99 -4.55 -5.84 0.67
C LEU A 99 -4.91 -5.45 -0.76
N VAL A 100 -5.70 -4.40 -0.92
CA VAL A 100 -6.17 -3.95 -2.24
C VAL A 100 -5.40 -2.70 -2.64
N VAL A 101 -4.85 -2.72 -3.86
CA VAL A 101 -4.23 -1.54 -4.47
C VAL A 101 -5.04 -1.13 -5.69
N LYS A 102 -5.49 0.11 -5.71
CA LYS A 102 -6.23 0.68 -6.84
C LYS A 102 -5.53 1.92 -7.34
N VAL A 103 -5.43 2.06 -8.65
CA VAL A 103 -4.87 3.24 -9.30
C VAL A 103 -5.83 3.68 -10.38
N GLU A 104 -6.17 4.96 -10.37
CA GLU A 104 -7.00 5.59 -11.40
C GLU A 104 -6.26 6.80 -11.96
N ASN A 105 -6.55 7.13 -13.22
CA ASN A 105 -6.08 8.38 -13.80
C ASN A 105 -7.17 9.46 -13.68
N ASP A 106 -6.90 10.67 -14.15
CA ASP A 106 -7.83 11.79 -14.07
C ASP A 106 -9.04 11.67 -15.00
N LYS A 107 -9.05 10.65 -15.86
CA LYS A 107 -10.20 10.30 -16.71
C LYS A 107 -11.06 9.21 -16.08
N LYS A 108 -10.79 8.86 -14.81
CA LYS A 108 -11.47 7.80 -14.07
C LYS A 108 -11.27 6.39 -14.65
N GLU A 109 -10.23 6.21 -15.44
CA GLU A 109 -9.87 4.89 -15.94
C GLU A 109 -9.14 4.13 -14.82
N SER A 110 -9.55 2.88 -14.59
CA SER A 110 -8.89 2.01 -13.62
C SER A 110 -7.65 1.40 -14.26
N LEU A 111 -6.48 1.78 -13.77
CA LEU A 111 -5.20 1.28 -14.27
C LEU A 111 -4.75 0.05 -13.50
N VAL A 112 -5.05 0.00 -12.21
CA VAL A 112 -4.78 -1.13 -11.34
C VAL A 112 -5.96 -1.31 -10.40
N ASN A 113 -6.40 -2.55 -10.24
CA ASN A 113 -7.37 -2.94 -9.23
C ASN A 113 -7.03 -4.37 -8.87
N GLN A 114 -6.12 -4.53 -7.93
CA GLN A 114 -5.52 -5.82 -7.65
C GLN A 114 -5.51 -6.11 -6.16
N VAL A 115 -5.77 -7.38 -5.83
CA VAL A 115 -5.74 -7.88 -4.45
C VAL A 115 -4.43 -8.65 -4.26
N PHE A 116 -3.70 -8.30 -3.21
CA PHE A 116 -2.46 -8.97 -2.84
C PHE A 116 -2.68 -9.74 -1.54
N LYS A 117 -2.06 -10.90 -1.45
CA LYS A 117 -2.09 -11.71 -0.23
C LYS A 117 -0.83 -11.45 0.57
N ILE A 118 -1.01 -11.01 1.79
CA ILE A 118 0.08 -10.58 2.67
C ILE A 118 0.30 -11.62 3.76
N ASN A 119 1.54 -12.06 3.91
CA ASN A 119 1.90 -13.02 4.96
C ASN A 119 1.79 -12.34 6.32
N GLN A 120 1.07 -12.95 7.27
CA GLN A 120 0.84 -12.35 8.58
C GLN A 120 2.10 -12.23 9.43
N TRP A 121 3.08 -13.11 9.20
CA TRP A 121 4.29 -13.14 10.01
C TRP A 121 5.40 -12.22 9.49
N SER A 122 5.58 -12.18 8.19
CA SER A 122 6.67 -11.42 7.57
C SER A 122 6.23 -10.10 6.95
N GLY A 123 4.92 -9.90 6.75
CA GLY A 123 4.46 -8.81 5.91
C GLY A 123 4.83 -9.07 4.45
N ASP A 124 4.88 -8.03 3.65
CA ASP A 124 5.25 -8.16 2.25
C ASP A 124 5.64 -6.81 1.67
N ASN A 125 6.31 -6.85 0.52
CA ASN A 125 6.64 -5.69 -0.28
C ASN A 125 5.99 -5.85 -1.65
N ILE A 126 5.28 -4.83 -2.11
CA ILE A 126 4.60 -4.84 -3.39
C ILE A 126 5.26 -3.80 -4.28
N THR A 127 5.63 -4.20 -5.49
CA THR A 127 6.22 -3.29 -6.48
C THR A 127 5.38 -3.33 -7.75
N LEU A 128 4.92 -2.16 -8.18
CA LEU A 128 4.19 -2.01 -9.44
C LEU A 128 4.95 -0.98 -10.28
N GLU A 129 5.41 -1.39 -11.45
CA GLU A 129 6.25 -0.55 -12.29
C GLU A 129 5.51 -0.08 -13.54
N LYS A 130 5.82 1.15 -13.96
CA LYS A 130 5.32 1.74 -15.20
C LYS A 130 3.80 1.70 -15.34
N VAL A 131 3.11 1.99 -14.24
CA VAL A 131 1.65 2.07 -14.25
C VAL A 131 1.23 3.31 -15.02
N GLY A 132 0.39 3.12 -16.01
CA GLY A 132 -0.07 4.20 -16.89
C GLY A 132 0.62 4.24 -18.25
N VAL A 133 1.66 3.45 -18.46
CA VAL A 133 2.33 3.36 -19.76
C VAL A 133 1.38 2.66 -20.75
N THR A 134 1.15 3.31 -21.87
CA THR A 134 0.33 2.75 -22.95
C THR A 134 1.22 1.91 -23.86
N LYS A 135 0.77 0.72 -24.18
CA LYS A 135 1.50 -0.16 -25.11
C LYS A 135 1.08 0.09 -26.54
#